data_0316f787127f15b79b09e8ca72704dd2
#
_entry.id   0316f787127f15b79b09e8ca72704dd2
#
_cell.length_a   1.000
_cell.length_b   1.000
_cell.length_c   1.000
_cell.angle_alpha   90.00
_cell.angle_beta   90.00
_cell.angle_gamma   90.00
#
_symmetry.space_group_name_H-M   'P 1'
#
loop_
_entity.id
_entity.type
_entity.pdbx_description
1 polymer ?
#
loop_
_entity_poly.entity_id
_entity_poly.type
_entity_poly.pdbx_seq_one_letter_code
_entity_poly.pdbx_strand_id
1 'polypeptide(L)'
;MKNETRARFNAMVGQIALLNGIDAATAQTTKFTVEPSVQQRLEQRIQDSSQFLSMINIAPVDEMQGELIGLGIGSTIAGRTNTAAGNRRNGIDPSAMDGRTYTCVQTNFDVSARYAKVDMWAKFPDFETIWRDNVVQRIALDRILIGFNGTSAAAATDRDANPALQDVNVGWLQKMRLENAARVMDEGSDLAGKVTYGSHADADYRTLDALVWDAKETLLAEWAKNDTELVAIVGSDLLHDKYFPMVNADEKPTEQLARDVIMSTKRLGGLPAMRVPGFPGGTVLITRPDNLSIYYQDGKRRRLIKDEPEYDRVTDYQSSNEAYVIENLEYACMVENIEAHDA
;
A
#
# COMPACT_ATOMS: atom_id res chain seq x y z
N MET A 1 -7.08 4.39 36.79
CA MET A 1 -6.90 2.96 36.48
C MET A 1 -7.10 2.13 37.76
N LYS A 2 -7.86 1.03 37.71
CA LYS A 2 -8.06 0.12 38.83
C LYS A 2 -6.79 -0.66 39.15
N ASN A 3 -6.61 -1.12 40.41
CA ASN A 3 -5.40 -1.83 40.81
C ASN A 3 -5.18 -3.14 40.04
N GLU A 4 -6.23 -3.89 39.74
CA GLU A 4 -6.16 -5.09 38.91
C GLU A 4 -5.72 -4.79 37.48
N THR A 5 -6.27 -3.74 36.88
CA THR A 5 -5.90 -3.26 35.54
C THR A 5 -4.45 -2.81 35.50
N ARG A 6 -3.98 -2.13 36.57
CA ARG A 6 -2.57 -1.72 36.73
C ARG A 6 -1.63 -2.92 36.78
N ALA A 7 -2.00 -3.96 37.51
CA ALA A 7 -1.20 -5.19 37.59
C ALA A 7 -1.04 -5.85 36.22
N ARG A 8 -2.14 -5.97 35.44
CA ARG A 8 -2.11 -6.50 34.07
C ARG A 8 -1.30 -5.64 33.13
N PHE A 9 -1.50 -4.33 33.19
CA PHE A 9 -0.69 -3.37 32.40
C PHE A 9 0.80 -3.50 32.68
N ASN A 10 1.19 -3.57 33.96
CA ASN A 10 2.59 -3.74 34.34
C ASN A 10 3.14 -5.09 33.87
N ALA A 11 2.34 -6.16 33.89
CA ALA A 11 2.72 -7.47 33.34
C ALA A 11 2.97 -7.40 31.82
N MET A 12 2.09 -6.73 31.08
CA MET A 12 2.26 -6.48 29.63
C MET A 12 3.55 -5.71 29.34
N VAL A 13 3.81 -4.62 30.08
CA VAL A 13 5.05 -3.84 29.92
C VAL A 13 6.27 -4.69 30.26
N GLY A 14 6.20 -5.51 31.31
CA GLY A 14 7.25 -6.44 31.68
C GLY A 14 7.56 -7.48 30.57
N GLN A 15 6.56 -8.01 29.91
CA GLN A 15 6.76 -8.89 28.74
C GLN A 15 7.41 -8.17 27.56
N ILE A 16 6.96 -6.95 27.27
CA ILE A 16 7.56 -6.15 26.19
C ILE A 16 9.03 -5.85 26.50
N ALA A 17 9.34 -5.47 27.74
CA ALA A 17 10.70 -5.23 28.20
C ALA A 17 11.58 -6.48 28.07
N LEU A 18 11.09 -7.63 28.53
CA LEU A 18 11.79 -8.91 28.44
C LEU A 18 12.11 -9.30 26.99
N LEU A 19 11.15 -9.14 26.07
CA LEU A 19 11.33 -9.42 24.64
C LEU A 19 12.39 -8.53 23.99
N ASN A 20 12.61 -7.33 24.52
CA ASN A 20 13.59 -6.36 24.01
C ASN A 20 14.88 -6.31 24.86
N GLY A 21 15.06 -7.21 25.80
CA GLY A 21 16.27 -7.30 26.64
C GLY A 21 16.50 -6.08 27.56
N ILE A 22 15.43 -5.37 27.94
CA ILE A 22 15.48 -4.17 28.82
C ILE A 22 14.65 -4.42 30.08
N ASP A 23 14.80 -3.55 31.08
CA ASP A 23 13.95 -3.59 32.26
C ASP A 23 12.61 -2.84 32.03
N ALA A 24 11.59 -3.16 32.83
CA ALA A 24 10.25 -2.58 32.70
C ALA A 24 10.20 -1.08 33.03
N ALA A 25 11.09 -0.58 33.86
CA ALA A 25 11.17 0.84 34.19
C ALA A 25 11.74 1.63 33.02
N THR A 26 12.76 1.11 32.36
CA THR A 26 13.31 1.69 31.12
C THR A 26 12.26 1.77 30.02
N ALA A 27 11.45 0.71 29.84
CA ALA A 27 10.39 0.68 28.83
C ALA A 27 9.30 1.76 29.05
N GLN A 28 9.14 2.25 30.29
CA GLN A 28 8.15 3.29 30.64
C GLN A 28 8.73 4.70 30.72
N THR A 29 10.04 4.85 30.85
CA THR A 29 10.69 6.14 31.07
C THR A 29 11.53 6.63 29.90
N THR A 30 12.08 5.70 29.11
CA THR A 30 13.02 6.01 28.04
C THR A 30 12.58 5.37 26.73
N LYS A 31 12.67 6.13 25.64
CA LYS A 31 12.44 5.61 24.29
C LYS A 31 13.54 4.61 23.94
N PHE A 32 13.16 3.37 23.67
CA PHE A 32 14.10 2.29 23.33
C PHE A 32 13.94 1.84 21.88
N THR A 33 15.00 1.26 21.33
CA THR A 33 14.99 0.61 20.02
C THR A 33 14.44 -0.80 20.18
N VAL A 34 13.49 -1.19 19.33
CA VAL A 34 12.94 -2.54 19.32
C VAL A 34 14.00 -3.50 18.78
N GLU A 35 14.16 -4.65 19.44
CA GLU A 35 15.09 -5.68 19.01
C GLU A 35 14.74 -6.17 17.58
N PRO A 36 15.72 -6.31 16.66
CA PRO A 36 15.44 -6.66 15.26
C PRO A 36 14.58 -7.91 15.09
N SER A 37 14.81 -8.95 15.87
CA SER A 37 14.01 -10.18 15.84
C SER A 37 12.56 -9.97 16.27
N VAL A 38 12.30 -9.01 17.15
CA VAL A 38 10.95 -8.60 17.59
C VAL A 38 10.31 -7.71 16.54
N GLN A 39 11.08 -6.81 15.92
CA GLN A 39 10.65 -5.96 14.81
C GLN A 39 10.16 -6.82 13.64
N GLN A 40 10.95 -7.79 13.18
CA GLN A 40 10.58 -8.69 12.08
C GLN A 40 9.28 -9.45 12.34
N ARG A 41 9.09 -9.99 13.56
CA ARG A 41 7.83 -10.65 13.94
C ARG A 41 6.64 -9.70 13.98
N LEU A 42 6.85 -8.44 14.35
CA LEU A 42 5.80 -7.43 14.33
C LEU A 42 5.44 -7.05 12.89
N GLU A 43 6.45 -6.85 12.02
CA GLU A 43 6.24 -6.56 10.60
C GLU A 43 5.47 -7.70 9.92
N GLN A 44 5.83 -8.97 10.19
CA GLN A 44 5.09 -10.12 9.67
C GLN A 44 3.63 -10.10 10.13
N ARG A 45 3.35 -9.78 11.40
CA ARG A 45 1.97 -9.66 11.89
C ARG A 45 1.20 -8.51 11.25
N ILE A 46 1.84 -7.37 10.99
CA ILE A 46 1.23 -6.24 10.29
C ILE A 46 0.89 -6.67 8.86
N GLN A 47 1.79 -7.36 8.19
CA GLN A 47 1.58 -7.90 6.84
C GLN A 47 0.42 -8.89 6.81
N ASP A 48 0.40 -9.87 7.71
CA ASP A 48 -0.63 -10.90 7.81
C ASP A 48 -2.02 -10.34 8.20
N SER A 49 -2.06 -9.16 8.84
CA SER A 49 -3.31 -8.54 9.29
C SER A 49 -4.16 -7.96 8.14
N SER A 50 -3.59 -7.83 6.94
CA SER A 50 -4.27 -7.29 5.76
C SER A 50 -4.00 -8.16 4.54
N GLN A 51 -5.08 -8.57 3.85
CA GLN A 51 -4.97 -9.32 2.61
C GLN A 51 -4.15 -8.58 1.54
N PHE A 52 -4.28 -7.26 1.44
CA PHE A 52 -3.50 -6.48 0.50
C PHE A 52 -2.01 -6.45 0.86
N LEU A 53 -1.67 -6.20 2.13
CA LEU A 53 -0.27 -6.18 2.56
C LEU A 53 0.41 -7.55 2.42
N SER A 54 -0.33 -8.65 2.51
CA SER A 54 0.22 -10.00 2.28
C SER A 54 0.59 -10.27 0.82
N MET A 55 0.09 -9.47 -0.12
CA MET A 55 0.39 -9.61 -1.55
C MET A 55 1.50 -8.69 -2.04
N ILE A 56 1.87 -7.67 -1.27
CA ILE A 56 2.95 -6.73 -1.59
C ILE A 56 4.25 -7.11 -0.87
N ASN A 57 5.36 -6.51 -1.26
CA ASN A 57 6.62 -6.72 -0.57
C ASN A 57 6.75 -5.78 0.64
N ILE A 58 7.14 -6.34 1.80
CA ILE A 58 7.56 -5.56 2.97
C ILE A 58 8.97 -6.03 3.31
N ALA A 59 9.97 -5.20 3.03
CA ALA A 59 11.37 -5.58 3.08
C ALA A 59 12.19 -4.70 4.05
N PRO A 60 13.07 -5.32 4.87
CA PRO A 60 14.03 -4.57 5.66
C PRO A 60 15.11 -3.94 4.80
N VAL A 61 15.55 -2.74 5.16
CA VAL A 61 16.70 -2.06 4.57
C VAL A 61 17.60 -1.54 5.69
N ASP A 62 18.90 -1.62 5.50
CA ASP A 62 19.86 -1.21 6.52
C ASP A 62 20.03 0.31 6.55
N GLU A 63 20.06 0.93 5.38
CA GLU A 63 20.32 2.36 5.23
C GLU A 63 19.05 3.18 5.15
N MET A 64 19.09 4.41 5.67
CA MET A 64 17.98 5.34 5.58
C MET A 64 17.72 5.80 4.15
N GLN A 65 18.76 5.87 3.33
CA GLN A 65 18.70 6.24 1.93
C GLN A 65 19.60 5.31 1.12
N GLY A 66 19.08 4.76 0.02
CA GLY A 66 19.82 3.87 -0.85
C GLY A 66 19.36 3.98 -2.29
N GLU A 67 20.12 3.39 -3.18
CA GLU A 67 19.78 3.28 -4.59
C GLU A 67 18.88 2.06 -4.83
N LEU A 68 17.90 2.21 -5.72
CA LEU A 68 17.09 1.10 -6.21
C LEU A 68 17.84 0.45 -7.37
N ILE A 69 18.26 -0.78 -7.19
CA ILE A 69 18.90 -1.55 -8.26
C ILE A 69 17.77 -2.17 -9.10
N GLY A 70 17.30 -1.43 -10.09
CA GLY A 70 16.37 -1.96 -11.09
C GLY A 70 17.09 -2.95 -12.00
N LEU A 71 16.74 -4.23 -11.93
CA LEU A 71 17.13 -5.21 -12.95
C LEU A 71 16.16 -5.06 -14.14
N GLY A 72 16.46 -4.10 -15.02
CA GLY A 72 15.69 -3.94 -16.25
C GLY A 72 15.82 -5.20 -17.13
N ILE A 73 14.68 -5.82 -17.46
CA ILE A 73 14.62 -7.00 -18.34
C ILE A 73 14.34 -6.57 -19.80
N GLY A 74 14.45 -5.29 -20.08
CA GLY A 74 13.99 -4.69 -21.36
C GLY A 74 14.76 -5.10 -22.61
N SER A 75 15.94 -5.74 -22.51
CA SER A 75 16.72 -6.18 -23.66
C SER A 75 16.86 -7.70 -23.75
N THR A 76 16.76 -8.24 -24.99
CA THR A 76 17.03 -9.65 -25.20
C THR A 76 18.53 -9.92 -25.15
N ILE A 77 18.93 -10.95 -24.40
CA ILE A 77 20.35 -11.38 -24.26
C ILE A 77 20.67 -12.62 -25.10
N ALA A 78 19.67 -13.30 -25.64
CA ALA A 78 19.85 -14.49 -26.42
C ALA A 78 20.48 -14.15 -27.79
N GLY A 79 21.56 -14.79 -28.14
CA GLY A 79 22.26 -14.61 -29.42
C GLY A 79 23.07 -15.85 -29.82
N ARG A 80 23.37 -15.96 -31.11
CA ARG A 80 24.19 -17.01 -31.63
C ARG A 80 25.40 -16.41 -32.35
N THR A 81 26.61 -16.77 -31.92
CA THR A 81 27.87 -16.30 -32.52
C THR A 81 28.60 -17.44 -33.16
N ASN A 82 28.94 -17.30 -34.45
CA ASN A 82 29.80 -18.26 -35.14
C ASN A 82 31.27 -17.99 -34.79
N THR A 83 31.79 -18.66 -33.77
CA THR A 83 33.18 -18.54 -33.30
C THR A 83 34.17 -19.20 -34.24
N ALA A 84 33.74 -20.16 -35.11
CA ALA A 84 34.57 -20.78 -36.11
C ALA A 84 34.99 -19.79 -37.22
N ALA A 85 34.24 -18.71 -37.41
CA ALA A 85 34.58 -17.62 -38.34
C ALA A 85 35.43 -16.53 -37.69
N GLY A 86 36.05 -16.76 -36.53
CA GLY A 86 36.89 -15.80 -35.83
C GLY A 86 36.16 -14.72 -35.03
N ASN A 87 34.85 -14.75 -34.96
CA ASN A 87 34.07 -13.81 -34.18
C ASN A 87 34.17 -14.12 -32.67
N ARG A 88 34.16 -13.07 -31.85
CA ARG A 88 34.11 -13.20 -30.38
C ARG A 88 32.70 -13.11 -29.86
N ARG A 89 32.40 -13.86 -28.81
CA ARG A 89 31.14 -13.71 -28.04
C ARG A 89 31.26 -12.44 -27.18
N ASN A 90 30.35 -11.50 -27.38
CA ASN A 90 30.18 -10.32 -26.53
C ASN A 90 29.05 -10.53 -25.56
N GLY A 91 29.26 -10.34 -24.26
CA GLY A 91 28.22 -10.27 -23.26
C GLY A 91 27.45 -8.94 -23.37
N ILE A 92 26.17 -8.97 -23.15
CA ILE A 92 25.33 -7.79 -23.00
C ILE A 92 25.01 -7.69 -21.52
N ASP A 93 25.17 -6.52 -20.94
CA ASP A 93 24.74 -6.24 -19.59
C ASP A 93 23.24 -5.88 -19.63
N PRO A 94 22.32 -6.72 -19.09
CA PRO A 94 20.90 -6.43 -19.05
C PRO A 94 20.52 -5.51 -17.88
N SER A 95 21.45 -5.22 -16.97
CA SER A 95 21.16 -4.36 -15.82
C SER A 95 21.07 -2.89 -16.27
N ALA A 96 19.89 -2.34 -16.27
CA ALA A 96 19.72 -0.90 -16.34
C ALA A 96 19.76 -0.36 -14.89
N MET A 97 20.82 0.33 -14.54
CA MET A 97 20.82 1.18 -13.34
C MET A 97 19.94 2.39 -13.64
N ASP A 98 18.72 2.43 -13.10
CA ASP A 98 17.81 3.54 -13.35
C ASP A 98 18.07 4.77 -12.48
N GLY A 99 19.04 4.69 -11.56
CA GLY A 99 19.49 5.81 -10.72
C GLY A 99 18.44 6.29 -9.71
N ARG A 100 17.33 5.55 -9.55
CA ARG A 100 16.30 5.89 -8.55
C ARG A 100 16.81 5.60 -7.15
N THR A 101 16.37 6.43 -6.22
CA THR A 101 16.71 6.29 -4.80
C THR A 101 15.45 6.17 -3.95
N TYR A 102 15.56 5.43 -2.85
CA TYR A 102 14.55 5.47 -1.79
C TYR A 102 15.08 6.27 -0.60
N THR A 103 14.17 6.88 0.15
CA THR A 103 14.48 7.54 1.42
C THR A 103 13.43 7.15 2.44
N CYS A 104 13.86 6.50 3.52
CA CYS A 104 12.98 6.12 4.62
C CYS A 104 12.71 7.33 5.51
N VAL A 105 11.45 7.73 5.61
CA VAL A 105 10.99 8.84 6.43
C VAL A 105 10.39 8.32 7.72
N GLN A 106 10.70 8.98 8.85
CA GLN A 106 10.16 8.60 10.14
C GLN A 106 8.64 8.82 10.18
N THR A 107 7.90 7.75 10.42
CA THR A 107 6.45 7.76 10.64
C THR A 107 6.15 7.37 12.08
N ASN A 108 5.28 8.12 12.75
CA ASN A 108 4.86 7.88 14.13
C ASN A 108 3.49 7.19 14.14
N PHE A 109 3.38 6.11 14.90
CA PHE A 109 2.15 5.32 15.11
C PHE A 109 1.74 5.38 16.58
N ASP A 110 1.43 6.57 17.08
CA ASP A 110 1.16 6.81 18.49
C ASP A 110 -0.28 6.52 18.84
N VAL A 111 -0.49 5.66 19.84
CA VAL A 111 -1.82 5.23 20.28
C VAL A 111 -2.01 5.53 21.76
N SER A 112 -3.11 6.20 22.11
CA SER A 112 -3.44 6.47 23.51
C SER A 112 -4.80 5.89 23.90
N ALA A 113 -4.92 5.42 25.15
CA ALA A 113 -6.17 4.98 25.73
C ALA A 113 -6.39 5.58 27.12
N ARG A 114 -7.58 6.14 27.35
CA ARG A 114 -8.00 6.64 28.66
C ARG A 114 -8.17 5.48 29.64
N TYR A 115 -7.87 5.72 30.91
CA TYR A 115 -8.01 4.71 31.98
C TYR A 115 -9.37 4.06 32.02
N ALA A 116 -10.45 4.84 31.85
CA ALA A 116 -11.82 4.30 31.83
C ALA A 116 -12.00 3.22 30.73
N LYS A 117 -11.43 3.43 29.55
CA LYS A 117 -11.47 2.48 28.43
C LYS A 117 -10.62 1.24 28.72
N VAL A 118 -9.43 1.43 29.28
CA VAL A 118 -8.53 0.34 29.69
C VAL A 118 -9.18 -0.50 30.81
N ASP A 119 -9.80 0.13 31.81
CA ASP A 119 -10.53 -0.54 32.90
C ASP A 119 -11.74 -1.33 32.41
N MET A 120 -12.40 -0.87 31.36
CA MET A 120 -13.53 -1.59 30.77
C MET A 120 -13.06 -2.84 30.01
N TRP A 121 -11.95 -2.72 29.28
CA TRP A 121 -11.39 -3.82 28.51
C TRP A 121 -10.63 -4.86 29.37
N ALA A 122 -10.03 -4.44 30.47
CA ALA A 122 -9.32 -5.32 31.41
C ALA A 122 -10.23 -6.40 32.06
N LYS A 123 -11.55 -6.33 31.87
CA LYS A 123 -12.48 -7.40 32.28
C LYS A 123 -12.34 -8.65 31.41
N PHE A 124 -11.82 -8.54 30.20
CA PHE A 124 -11.63 -9.65 29.28
C PHE A 124 -10.24 -10.29 29.54
N PRO A 125 -10.12 -11.62 29.60
CA PRO A 125 -8.84 -12.31 29.84
C PRO A 125 -7.83 -12.02 28.75
N ASP A 126 -8.27 -11.81 27.49
CA ASP A 126 -7.44 -11.62 26.30
C ASP A 126 -7.21 -10.14 25.95
N PHE A 127 -7.41 -9.24 26.91
CA PHE A 127 -7.29 -7.79 26.72
C PHE A 127 -6.00 -7.37 26.00
N GLU A 128 -4.85 -7.90 26.40
CA GLU A 128 -3.54 -7.55 25.83
C GLU A 128 -3.44 -7.94 24.35
N THR A 129 -3.98 -9.10 24.00
CA THR A 129 -4.01 -9.60 22.62
C THR A 129 -4.93 -8.74 21.76
N ILE A 130 -6.14 -8.47 22.24
CA ILE A 130 -7.13 -7.62 21.52
C ILE A 130 -6.58 -6.22 21.29
N TRP A 131 -5.95 -5.62 22.30
CA TRP A 131 -5.33 -4.29 22.17
C TRP A 131 -4.25 -4.29 21.09
N ARG A 132 -3.29 -5.21 21.20
CA ARG A 132 -2.18 -5.33 20.27
C ARG A 132 -2.67 -5.56 18.84
N ASP A 133 -3.60 -6.48 18.64
CA ASP A 133 -4.09 -6.83 17.31
C ASP A 133 -4.87 -5.67 16.66
N ASN A 134 -5.63 -4.89 17.44
CA ASN A 134 -6.24 -3.65 16.97
C ASN A 134 -5.22 -2.59 16.53
N VAL A 135 -4.12 -2.43 17.28
CA VAL A 135 -3.04 -1.50 16.91
C VAL A 135 -2.34 -1.96 15.63
N VAL A 136 -2.02 -3.25 15.53
CA VAL A 136 -1.42 -3.87 14.35
C VAL A 136 -2.29 -3.66 13.10
N GLN A 137 -3.59 -3.94 13.21
CA GLN A 137 -4.54 -3.75 12.12
C GLN A 137 -4.65 -2.26 11.72
N ARG A 138 -4.61 -1.34 12.69
CA ARG A 138 -4.66 0.10 12.39
C ARG A 138 -3.39 0.55 11.67
N ILE A 139 -2.22 0.11 12.10
CA ILE A 139 -0.95 0.40 11.41
C ILE A 139 -0.99 -0.11 9.96
N ALA A 140 -1.52 -1.32 9.75
CA ALA A 140 -1.68 -1.88 8.41
C ALA A 140 -2.57 -1.01 7.51
N LEU A 141 -3.72 -0.54 8.02
CA LEU A 141 -4.62 0.36 7.29
C LEU A 141 -3.98 1.72 7.02
N ASP A 142 -3.24 2.28 7.98
CA ASP A 142 -2.56 3.57 7.80
C ASP A 142 -1.44 3.46 6.75
N ARG A 143 -0.68 2.36 6.71
CA ARG A 143 0.31 2.09 5.66
C ARG A 143 -0.33 2.03 4.27
N ILE A 144 -1.47 1.35 4.13
CA ILE A 144 -2.22 1.30 2.87
C ILE A 144 -2.67 2.71 2.47
N LEU A 145 -3.21 3.46 3.42
CA LEU A 145 -3.70 4.81 3.19
C LEU A 145 -2.58 5.75 2.71
N ILE A 146 -1.43 5.74 3.39
CA ILE A 146 -0.24 6.50 3.01
C ILE A 146 0.27 6.05 1.64
N GLY A 147 0.34 4.74 1.41
CA GLY A 147 0.84 4.18 0.16
C GLY A 147 0.08 4.66 -1.08
N PHE A 148 -1.22 4.83 -0.99
CA PHE A 148 -2.03 5.28 -2.12
C PHE A 148 -2.32 6.79 -2.13
N ASN A 149 -2.39 7.44 -0.97
CA ASN A 149 -2.77 8.85 -0.90
C ASN A 149 -1.61 9.80 -0.56
N GLY A 150 -0.48 9.29 -0.11
CA GLY A 150 0.66 10.11 0.30
C GLY A 150 1.23 10.91 -0.85
N THR A 151 1.31 12.24 -0.69
CA THR A 151 1.83 13.18 -1.70
C THR A 151 3.14 13.83 -1.28
N SER A 152 3.37 13.94 0.02
CA SER A 152 4.55 14.62 0.57
C SER A 152 4.93 14.06 1.94
N ALA A 153 6.13 14.37 2.40
CA ALA A 153 6.59 14.09 3.75
C ALA A 153 6.80 15.42 4.49
N ALA A 154 5.76 15.89 5.16
CA ALA A 154 5.80 17.15 5.91
C ALA A 154 6.59 16.98 7.21
N ALA A 155 7.27 18.06 7.67
CA ALA A 155 7.97 18.05 8.94
C ALA A 155 7.01 17.92 10.15
N ALA A 156 5.78 18.39 10.01
CA ALA A 156 4.67 18.18 10.93
C ALA A 156 3.40 17.91 10.11
N THR A 157 2.68 16.85 10.47
CA THR A 157 1.48 16.41 9.74
C THR A 157 0.22 17.05 10.32
N ASP A 158 -0.73 17.38 9.44
CA ASP A 158 -2.03 17.93 9.80
C ASP A 158 -3.14 16.99 9.36
N ARG A 159 -3.70 16.24 10.31
CA ARG A 159 -4.76 15.25 10.03
C ARG A 159 -6.11 15.87 9.69
N ASP A 160 -6.36 17.11 10.08
CA ASP A 160 -7.63 17.80 9.77
C ASP A 160 -7.62 18.28 8.32
N ALA A 161 -6.48 18.78 7.83
CA ALA A 161 -6.28 19.15 6.43
C ALA A 161 -6.04 17.92 5.52
N ASN A 162 -5.42 16.86 6.05
CA ASN A 162 -5.01 15.67 5.30
C ASN A 162 -5.60 14.38 5.91
N PRO A 163 -6.92 14.16 5.85
CA PRO A 163 -7.59 13.04 6.51
C PRO A 163 -7.21 11.66 5.93
N ALA A 164 -6.69 11.61 4.70
CA ALA A 164 -6.16 10.41 4.07
C ALA A 164 -4.63 10.28 4.21
N LEU A 165 -4.01 10.97 5.19
CA LEU A 165 -2.58 10.93 5.49
C LEU A 165 -1.68 11.35 4.31
N GLN A 166 -2.13 12.33 3.52
CA GLN A 166 -1.46 12.78 2.29
C GLN A 166 -0.08 13.41 2.54
N ASP A 167 0.16 13.93 3.74
CA ASP A 167 1.35 14.68 4.16
C ASP A 167 2.35 13.85 5.00
N VAL A 168 2.10 12.54 5.18
CA VAL A 168 2.94 11.68 6.05
C VAL A 168 4.16 11.13 5.31
N ASN A 169 3.98 10.67 4.07
CA ASN A 169 5.06 10.16 3.22
C ASN A 169 4.66 10.20 1.74
N VAL A 170 5.64 10.06 0.86
CA VAL A 170 5.39 9.96 -0.59
C VAL A 170 4.99 8.52 -0.94
N GLY A 171 3.73 8.33 -1.32
CA GLY A 171 3.16 7.02 -1.65
C GLY A 171 3.33 6.60 -3.11
N TRP A 172 2.84 5.40 -3.46
CA TRP A 172 3.01 4.79 -4.79
C TRP A 172 2.40 5.61 -5.93
N LEU A 173 1.17 6.14 -5.77
CA LEU A 173 0.55 6.94 -6.84
C LEU A 173 1.33 8.24 -7.09
N GLN A 174 1.83 8.86 -6.04
CA GLN A 174 2.68 10.05 -6.19
C GLN A 174 4.03 9.70 -6.83
N LYS A 175 4.59 8.54 -6.53
CA LYS A 175 5.77 8.01 -7.23
C LYS A 175 5.50 7.80 -8.72
N MET A 176 4.34 7.28 -9.10
CA MET A 176 3.94 7.18 -10.51
C MET A 176 3.97 8.55 -11.19
N ARG A 177 3.39 9.58 -10.57
CA ARG A 177 3.37 10.94 -11.14
C ARG A 177 4.77 11.55 -11.27
N LEU A 178 5.66 11.30 -10.30
CA LEU A 178 7.00 11.90 -10.26
C LEU A 178 8.03 11.13 -11.10
N GLU A 179 8.00 9.81 -11.06
CA GLU A 179 9.05 8.94 -11.61
C GLU A 179 8.61 8.24 -12.91
N ASN A 180 7.31 8.20 -13.21
CA ASN A 180 6.75 7.44 -14.33
C ASN A 180 5.60 8.18 -15.05
N ALA A 181 5.69 9.50 -15.15
CA ALA A 181 4.63 10.35 -15.73
C ALA A 181 4.20 9.91 -17.14
N ALA A 182 5.11 9.35 -17.94
CA ALA A 182 4.79 8.82 -19.27
C ALA A 182 3.82 7.63 -19.27
N ARG A 183 3.59 7.00 -18.11
CA ARG A 183 2.65 5.87 -17.92
C ARG A 183 1.47 6.25 -17.03
N VAL A 184 1.23 7.54 -16.89
CA VAL A 184 0.07 8.12 -16.20
C VAL A 184 -0.81 8.78 -17.23
N MET A 185 -2.07 8.40 -17.28
CA MET A 185 -3.12 9.05 -18.07
C MET A 185 -4.00 9.83 -17.10
N ASP A 186 -3.95 11.13 -17.13
CA ASP A 186 -4.68 12.04 -16.25
C ASP A 186 -5.66 12.97 -17.00
N GLU A 187 -5.60 12.94 -18.34
CA GLU A 187 -6.43 13.73 -19.23
C GLU A 187 -6.76 12.96 -20.52
N GLY A 188 -7.99 13.08 -20.97
CA GLY A 188 -8.48 12.62 -22.28
C GLY A 188 -8.69 13.76 -23.27
N SER A 189 -9.49 13.51 -24.29
CA SER A 189 -9.79 14.50 -25.35
C SER A 189 -11.10 15.25 -25.13
N ASP A 190 -11.99 14.71 -24.30
CA ASP A 190 -13.35 15.24 -24.07
C ASP A 190 -13.33 16.44 -23.10
N LEU A 191 -12.95 16.21 -21.86
CA LEU A 191 -12.96 17.23 -20.81
C LEU A 191 -11.54 17.46 -20.28
N ALA A 192 -11.13 18.74 -20.27
CA ALA A 192 -9.81 19.14 -19.79
C ALA A 192 -9.54 18.65 -18.36
N GLY A 193 -8.40 17.98 -18.15
CA GLY A 193 -7.97 17.43 -16.86
C GLY A 193 -8.79 16.24 -16.39
N LYS A 194 -9.53 15.55 -17.27
CA LYS A 194 -10.32 14.36 -16.97
C LYS A 194 -10.20 13.31 -18.05
N VAL A 195 -10.36 12.05 -17.65
CA VAL A 195 -10.53 10.91 -18.55
C VAL A 195 -11.97 10.45 -18.44
N THR A 196 -12.74 10.54 -19.51
CA THR A 196 -14.18 10.31 -19.48
C THR A 196 -14.57 8.97 -20.07
N TYR A 197 -15.61 8.35 -19.48
CA TYR A 197 -16.24 7.15 -20.03
C TYR A 197 -17.77 7.25 -19.90
N GLY A 198 -18.50 6.71 -20.86
CA GLY A 198 -19.96 6.69 -20.77
C GLY A 198 -20.68 6.75 -22.12
N SER A 199 -21.97 7.06 -22.05
CA SER A 199 -22.86 7.09 -23.21
C SER A 199 -22.80 8.39 -24.00
N HIS A 200 -22.25 9.48 -23.45
CA HIS A 200 -22.11 10.76 -24.15
C HIS A 200 -21.31 10.60 -25.46
N ALA A 201 -21.68 11.36 -26.49
CA ALA A 201 -21.07 11.20 -27.82
C ALA A 201 -19.58 11.55 -27.85
N ASP A 202 -19.16 12.49 -27.03
CA ASP A 202 -17.79 13.00 -26.96
C ASP A 202 -16.94 12.28 -25.90
N ALA A 203 -17.53 11.37 -25.06
CA ALA A 203 -16.78 10.63 -24.06
C ALA A 203 -15.59 9.86 -24.67
N ASP A 204 -14.41 9.94 -24.04
CA ASP A 204 -13.17 9.31 -24.50
C ASP A 204 -13.33 7.80 -24.69
N TYR A 205 -14.06 7.17 -23.78
CA TYR A 205 -14.32 5.73 -23.80
C TYR A 205 -15.81 5.43 -23.60
N ARG A 206 -16.30 4.37 -24.25
CA ARG A 206 -17.70 3.94 -24.08
C ARG A 206 -17.95 3.18 -22.78
N THR A 207 -16.91 2.53 -22.25
CA THR A 207 -17.01 1.73 -21.04
C THR A 207 -15.71 1.81 -20.24
N LEU A 208 -15.81 1.63 -18.95
CA LEU A 208 -14.64 1.54 -18.08
C LEU A 208 -13.70 0.37 -18.46
N ASP A 209 -14.25 -0.73 -19.01
CA ASP A 209 -13.43 -1.83 -19.52
C ASP A 209 -12.57 -1.44 -20.72
N ALA A 210 -13.12 -0.64 -21.64
CA ALA A 210 -12.38 -0.15 -22.80
C ALA A 210 -11.23 0.77 -22.37
N LEU A 211 -11.48 1.67 -21.41
CA LEU A 211 -10.47 2.55 -20.81
C LEU A 211 -9.32 1.75 -20.21
N VAL A 212 -9.61 0.77 -19.35
CA VAL A 212 -8.57 -0.03 -18.67
C VAL A 212 -7.83 -0.92 -19.66
N TRP A 213 -8.54 -1.47 -20.68
CA TRP A 213 -7.90 -2.23 -21.73
C TRP A 213 -6.91 -1.37 -22.53
N ASP A 214 -7.33 -0.19 -22.96
CA ASP A 214 -6.47 0.74 -23.70
C ASP A 214 -5.27 1.19 -22.85
N ALA A 215 -5.48 1.58 -21.60
CA ALA A 215 -4.40 1.95 -20.69
C ALA A 215 -3.37 0.82 -20.53
N LYS A 216 -3.80 -0.43 -20.41
CA LYS A 216 -2.91 -1.60 -20.37
C LYS A 216 -2.10 -1.74 -21.66
N GLU A 217 -2.74 -1.60 -22.82
CA GLU A 217 -2.09 -1.80 -24.12
C GLU A 217 -1.18 -0.65 -24.53
N THR A 218 -1.50 0.61 -24.12
CA THR A 218 -0.74 1.79 -24.54
C THR A 218 0.35 2.19 -23.55
N LEU A 219 0.09 2.05 -22.24
CA LEU A 219 0.97 2.58 -21.20
C LEU A 219 1.95 1.54 -20.63
N LEU A 220 1.61 0.24 -20.59
CA LEU A 220 2.54 -0.77 -20.11
C LEU A 220 3.64 -1.10 -21.13
N ALA A 221 4.79 -1.54 -20.63
CA ALA A 221 5.84 -2.07 -21.50
C ALA A 221 5.35 -3.32 -22.24
N GLU A 222 5.78 -3.49 -23.49
CA GLU A 222 5.31 -4.56 -24.39
C GLU A 222 5.42 -5.97 -23.79
N TRP A 223 6.50 -6.22 -23.08
CA TRP A 223 6.77 -7.50 -22.43
C TRP A 223 5.92 -7.74 -21.17
N ALA A 224 5.42 -6.68 -20.53
CA ALA A 224 4.60 -6.74 -19.32
C ALA A 224 3.10 -6.93 -19.60
N LYS A 225 2.59 -6.54 -20.78
CA LYS A 225 1.16 -6.53 -21.13
C LYS A 225 0.45 -7.87 -20.99
N ASN A 226 1.16 -8.97 -21.22
CA ASN A 226 0.61 -10.32 -21.20
C ASN A 226 0.87 -11.08 -19.90
N ASP A 227 1.36 -10.41 -18.85
CA ASP A 227 1.56 -11.05 -17.56
C ASP A 227 0.21 -11.36 -16.91
N THR A 228 0.05 -12.61 -16.47
CA THR A 228 -1.18 -13.13 -15.88
C THR A 228 -1.38 -12.71 -14.42
N GLU A 229 -0.34 -12.18 -13.79
CA GLU A 229 -0.35 -11.68 -12.40
C GLU A 229 -0.71 -10.20 -12.30
N LEU A 230 -0.91 -9.53 -13.44
CA LEU A 230 -1.41 -8.16 -13.46
C LEU A 230 -2.82 -8.07 -12.86
N VAL A 231 -3.03 -7.06 -12.04
CA VAL A 231 -4.32 -6.71 -11.46
C VAL A 231 -4.65 -5.24 -11.73
N ALA A 232 -5.94 -4.93 -11.78
CA ALA A 232 -6.43 -3.57 -11.77
C ALA A 232 -6.88 -3.19 -10.36
N ILE A 233 -6.11 -2.35 -9.65
CA ILE A 233 -6.50 -1.77 -8.36
C ILE A 233 -7.37 -0.56 -8.66
N VAL A 234 -8.59 -0.54 -8.13
CA VAL A 234 -9.65 0.36 -8.58
C VAL A 234 -10.35 1.03 -7.41
N GLY A 235 -10.71 2.30 -7.59
CA GLY A 235 -11.60 3.02 -6.68
C GLY A 235 -12.95 2.30 -6.49
N SER A 236 -13.49 2.37 -5.30
CA SER A 236 -14.75 1.69 -4.97
C SER A 236 -15.95 2.27 -5.72
N ASP A 237 -15.90 3.55 -6.06
CA ASP A 237 -16.85 4.30 -6.86
C ASP A 237 -16.98 3.71 -8.28
N LEU A 238 -15.86 3.59 -9.00
CA LEU A 238 -15.84 3.07 -10.37
C LEU A 238 -16.39 1.65 -10.48
N LEU A 239 -16.08 0.78 -9.50
CA LEU A 239 -16.65 -0.57 -9.48
C LEU A 239 -18.14 -0.56 -9.10
N HIS A 240 -18.57 0.37 -8.25
CA HIS A 240 -19.98 0.55 -7.95
C HIS A 240 -20.74 0.92 -9.23
N ASP A 241 -20.29 1.93 -9.94
CA ASP A 241 -20.93 2.42 -11.15
C ASP A 241 -21.01 1.35 -12.24
N LYS A 242 -19.96 0.54 -12.37
CA LYS A 242 -19.95 -0.57 -13.33
C LYS A 242 -20.98 -1.67 -13.00
N TYR A 243 -21.06 -2.09 -11.73
CA TYR A 243 -21.84 -3.26 -11.35
C TYR A 243 -23.24 -2.96 -10.84
N PHE A 244 -23.49 -1.74 -10.35
CA PHE A 244 -24.77 -1.35 -9.81
C PHE A 244 -25.95 -1.49 -10.79
N PRO A 245 -25.84 -1.08 -12.08
CA PRO A 245 -26.91 -1.29 -13.05
C PRO A 245 -27.29 -2.76 -13.21
N MET A 246 -26.30 -3.67 -13.18
CA MET A 246 -26.51 -5.12 -13.29
C MET A 246 -27.22 -5.69 -12.06
N VAL A 247 -26.91 -5.19 -10.86
CA VAL A 247 -27.54 -5.61 -9.61
C VAL A 247 -28.97 -5.09 -9.49
N ASN A 248 -29.23 -3.89 -10.01
CA ASN A 248 -30.54 -3.22 -9.94
C ASN A 248 -31.50 -3.63 -11.07
N ALA A 249 -31.04 -4.40 -12.06
CA ALA A 249 -31.89 -4.87 -13.15
C ALA A 249 -32.79 -6.03 -12.70
N ASP A 250 -34.07 -6.00 -13.14
CA ASP A 250 -35.05 -7.05 -12.88
C ASP A 250 -34.96 -8.07 -14.03
N GLU A 251 -34.15 -9.11 -13.85
CA GLU A 251 -33.74 -10.04 -14.90
C GLU A 251 -34.37 -11.44 -14.76
N LYS A 252 -34.45 -12.18 -15.88
CA LYS A 252 -34.91 -13.56 -15.91
C LYS A 252 -33.92 -14.50 -15.20
N PRO A 253 -34.35 -15.67 -14.68
CA PRO A 253 -33.48 -16.58 -13.90
C PRO A 253 -32.19 -17.01 -14.59
N THR A 254 -32.18 -17.14 -15.91
CA THR A 254 -30.96 -17.46 -16.69
C THR A 254 -29.97 -16.31 -16.76
N GLU A 255 -30.46 -15.08 -16.83
CA GLU A 255 -29.66 -13.87 -16.82
C GLU A 255 -29.11 -13.58 -15.42
N GLN A 256 -29.88 -13.89 -14.37
CA GLN A 256 -29.43 -13.83 -12.99
C GLN A 256 -28.24 -14.75 -12.72
N LEU A 257 -28.25 -15.98 -13.24
CA LEU A 257 -27.13 -16.91 -13.09
C LEU A 257 -25.87 -16.38 -13.78
N ALA A 258 -25.99 -15.84 -14.99
CA ALA A 258 -24.87 -15.22 -15.71
C ALA A 258 -24.32 -14.00 -14.97
N ARG A 259 -25.19 -13.15 -14.43
CA ARG A 259 -24.83 -12.01 -13.57
C ARG A 259 -24.06 -12.45 -12.33
N ASP A 260 -24.54 -13.49 -11.62
CA ASP A 260 -23.89 -13.97 -10.40
C ASP A 260 -22.47 -14.50 -10.69
N VAL A 261 -22.23 -15.13 -11.85
CA VAL A 261 -20.90 -15.51 -12.29
C VAL A 261 -20.03 -14.29 -12.57
N ILE A 262 -20.54 -13.27 -13.26
CA ILE A 262 -19.80 -12.02 -13.53
C ILE A 262 -19.45 -11.30 -12.22
N MET A 263 -20.39 -11.22 -11.29
CA MET A 263 -20.18 -10.59 -9.97
C MET A 263 -19.18 -11.36 -9.12
N SER A 264 -19.08 -12.68 -9.25
CA SER A 264 -18.13 -13.50 -8.49
C SER A 264 -16.68 -13.33 -8.97
N THR A 265 -16.49 -13.01 -10.24
CA THR A 265 -15.18 -12.86 -10.90
C THR A 265 -14.90 -11.42 -11.33
N LYS A 266 -15.07 -10.44 -10.43
CA LYS A 266 -14.90 -9.02 -10.77
C LYS A 266 -13.67 -8.79 -11.65
N ARG A 267 -13.89 -8.40 -12.90
CA ARG A 267 -12.84 -8.07 -13.87
C ARG A 267 -13.05 -6.68 -14.45
N LEU A 268 -11.94 -6.06 -14.79
CA LEU A 268 -11.92 -4.75 -15.43
C LEU A 268 -10.86 -4.76 -16.54
N GLY A 269 -11.26 -4.45 -17.77
CA GLY A 269 -10.36 -4.51 -18.92
C GLY A 269 -9.69 -5.88 -19.12
N GLY A 270 -10.38 -6.98 -18.77
CA GLY A 270 -9.83 -8.33 -18.81
C GLY A 270 -8.95 -8.72 -17.61
N LEU A 271 -8.58 -7.78 -16.76
CA LEU A 271 -7.76 -8.02 -15.56
C LEU A 271 -8.63 -8.31 -14.33
N PRO A 272 -8.13 -9.09 -13.35
CA PRO A 272 -8.77 -9.19 -12.05
C PRO A 272 -8.84 -7.80 -11.38
N ALA A 273 -10.05 -7.38 -10.96
CA ALA A 273 -10.26 -6.12 -10.29
C ALA A 273 -10.08 -6.28 -8.77
N MET A 274 -9.19 -5.50 -8.19
CA MET A 274 -8.89 -5.50 -6.76
C MET A 274 -9.38 -4.22 -6.10
N ARG A 275 -10.11 -4.36 -4.99
CA ARG A 275 -10.51 -3.23 -4.15
C ARG A 275 -9.62 -3.19 -2.91
N VAL A 276 -9.04 -2.03 -2.66
CA VAL A 276 -8.18 -1.81 -1.50
C VAL A 276 -8.78 -0.70 -0.64
N PRO A 277 -8.83 -0.87 0.69
CA PRO A 277 -9.33 0.17 1.58
C PRO A 277 -8.55 1.47 1.42
N GLY A 278 -9.26 2.60 1.31
CA GLY A 278 -8.63 3.91 1.20
C GLY A 278 -7.98 4.23 -0.14
N PHE A 279 -8.14 3.38 -1.17
CA PHE A 279 -7.71 3.71 -2.52
C PHE A 279 -8.54 4.88 -3.07
N PRO A 280 -7.93 5.91 -3.71
CA PRO A 280 -8.64 7.11 -4.16
C PRO A 280 -9.69 6.79 -5.22
N GLY A 281 -10.80 7.54 -5.19
CA GLY A 281 -11.85 7.49 -6.21
C GLY A 281 -11.35 7.98 -7.56
N GLY A 282 -12.09 7.63 -8.64
CA GLY A 282 -11.75 8.07 -9.99
C GLY A 282 -10.35 7.66 -10.47
N THR A 283 -9.76 6.60 -9.89
CA THR A 283 -8.39 6.17 -10.18
C THR A 283 -8.32 4.67 -10.40
N VAL A 284 -7.47 4.25 -11.33
CA VAL A 284 -7.11 2.85 -11.60
C VAL A 284 -5.59 2.74 -11.67
N LEU A 285 -5.02 1.82 -10.90
CA LEU A 285 -3.62 1.44 -10.98
C LEU A 285 -3.53 0.00 -11.52
N ILE A 286 -2.84 -0.19 -12.63
CA ILE A 286 -2.58 -1.52 -13.21
C ILE A 286 -1.15 -1.88 -12.88
N THR A 287 -0.96 -2.94 -12.12
CA THR A 287 0.37 -3.44 -11.73
C THR A 287 0.26 -4.85 -11.18
N ARG A 288 1.39 -5.50 -10.93
CA ARG A 288 1.45 -6.67 -10.06
C ARG A 288 1.47 -6.22 -8.60
N PRO A 289 0.80 -6.92 -7.68
CA PRO A 289 0.87 -6.55 -6.26
C PRO A 289 2.28 -6.58 -5.69
N ASP A 290 3.09 -7.57 -6.06
CA ASP A 290 4.48 -7.72 -5.63
C ASP A 290 5.45 -6.68 -6.22
N ASN A 291 4.99 -5.86 -7.18
CA ASN A 291 5.72 -4.69 -7.68
C ASN A 291 5.60 -3.47 -6.74
N LEU A 292 4.70 -3.52 -5.79
CA LEU A 292 4.55 -2.50 -4.76
C LEU A 292 5.28 -2.94 -3.50
N SER A 293 6.15 -2.07 -2.97
CA SER A 293 6.98 -2.38 -1.81
C SER A 293 6.85 -1.32 -0.72
N ILE A 294 6.98 -1.77 0.52
CA ILE A 294 7.22 -0.91 1.69
C ILE A 294 8.57 -1.32 2.26
N TYR A 295 9.54 -0.43 2.19
CA TYR A 295 10.83 -0.61 2.85
C TYR A 295 10.77 -0.04 4.25
N TYR A 296 11.25 -0.80 5.23
CA TYR A 296 11.41 -0.30 6.60
C TYR A 296 12.86 -0.44 7.04
N GLN A 297 13.36 0.58 7.74
CA GLN A 297 14.74 0.55 8.22
C GLN A 297 14.87 -0.39 9.42
N ASP A 298 15.70 -1.43 9.27
CA ASP A 298 15.94 -2.42 10.32
C ASP A 298 16.66 -1.80 11.53
N GLY A 299 16.29 -2.26 12.74
CA GLY A 299 16.86 -1.76 13.98
C GLY A 299 16.58 -0.27 14.28
N LYS A 300 15.66 0.40 13.55
CA LYS A 300 15.29 1.81 13.79
C LYS A 300 13.86 1.99 14.31
N ARG A 301 13.11 0.91 14.45
CA ARG A 301 11.82 0.98 15.12
C ARG A 301 12.02 1.31 16.61
N ARG A 302 11.37 2.35 17.08
CA ARG A 302 11.48 2.84 18.45
C ARG A 302 10.13 2.79 19.12
N ARG A 303 10.13 2.52 20.44
CA ARG A 303 8.93 2.44 21.26
C ARG A 303 9.13 3.07 22.64
N LEU A 304 8.06 3.62 23.18
CA LEU A 304 7.97 4.08 24.57
C LEU A 304 6.52 3.89 25.03
N ILE A 305 6.32 3.19 26.13
CA ILE A 305 4.99 3.01 26.73
C ILE A 305 4.92 3.88 27.98
N LYS A 306 4.19 4.97 27.91
CA LYS A 306 4.12 5.95 28.98
C LYS A 306 2.76 5.92 29.67
N ASP A 307 2.78 5.86 31.00
CA ASP A 307 1.63 6.16 31.84
C ASP A 307 1.60 7.68 32.05
N GLU A 308 0.52 8.33 31.61
CA GLU A 308 0.32 9.78 31.69
C GLU A 308 -0.84 10.11 32.63
N PRO A 309 -0.59 10.10 33.95
CA PRO A 309 -1.65 10.32 34.94
C PRO A 309 -2.23 11.72 34.87
N GLU A 310 -1.48 12.72 34.39
CA GLU A 310 -1.97 14.09 34.18
C GLU A 310 -3.08 14.18 33.11
N TYR A 311 -3.20 13.18 32.24
CA TYR A 311 -4.22 13.09 31.19
C TYR A 311 -5.18 11.90 31.38
N ASP A 312 -5.07 11.17 32.48
CA ASP A 312 -5.82 9.93 32.77
C ASP A 312 -5.75 8.91 31.62
N ARG A 313 -4.55 8.70 31.02
CA ARG A 313 -4.34 7.82 29.88
C ARG A 313 -3.00 7.09 29.93
N VAL A 314 -2.95 6.02 29.13
CA VAL A 314 -1.71 5.33 28.75
C VAL A 314 -1.45 5.61 27.27
N THR A 315 -0.22 5.96 26.92
CA THR A 315 0.19 6.22 25.54
C THR A 315 1.33 5.29 25.14
N ASP A 316 1.17 4.64 23.99
CA ASP A 316 2.19 3.82 23.33
C ASP A 316 2.72 4.62 22.15
N TYR A 317 3.91 5.16 22.28
CA TYR A 317 4.61 5.90 21.24
C TYR A 317 5.44 4.93 20.42
N GLN A 318 5.12 4.82 19.14
CA GLN A 318 5.86 3.96 18.20
C GLN A 318 6.32 4.79 17.01
N SER A 319 7.52 4.53 16.52
CA SER A 319 7.99 5.13 15.26
C SER A 319 8.77 4.11 14.44
N SER A 320 8.61 4.18 13.13
CA SER A 320 9.32 3.40 12.13
C SER A 320 9.78 4.33 11.01
N ASN A 321 10.93 4.04 10.40
CA ASN A 321 11.37 4.75 9.20
C ASN A 321 10.94 3.91 8.00
N GLU A 322 10.14 4.48 7.11
CA GLU A 322 9.49 3.75 6.01
C GLU A 322 9.63 4.49 4.68
N ALA A 323 9.69 3.75 3.59
CA ALA A 323 9.62 4.26 2.23
C ALA A 323 8.67 3.41 1.39
N TYR A 324 7.94 4.05 0.48
CA TYR A 324 7.04 3.40 -0.47
C TYR A 324 7.73 3.39 -1.83
N VAL A 325 7.83 2.21 -2.43
CA VAL A 325 8.62 1.99 -3.64
C VAL A 325 7.81 1.21 -4.67
N ILE A 326 7.99 1.54 -5.94
CA ILE A 326 7.56 0.71 -7.07
C ILE A 326 8.84 0.09 -7.62
N GLU A 327 8.96 -1.23 -7.55
CA GLU A 327 10.18 -1.94 -7.91
C GLU A 327 10.53 -1.75 -9.39
N ASN A 328 9.57 -1.99 -10.25
CA ASN A 328 9.72 -1.81 -11.69
C ASN A 328 8.63 -0.92 -12.25
N LEU A 329 9.02 0.25 -12.76
CA LEU A 329 8.11 1.23 -13.34
C LEU A 329 7.47 0.74 -14.65
N GLU A 330 8.11 -0.19 -15.36
CA GLU A 330 7.59 -0.75 -16.60
C GLU A 330 6.37 -1.67 -16.40
N TYR A 331 6.23 -2.23 -15.18
CA TYR A 331 5.09 -3.03 -14.74
C TYR A 331 3.94 -2.21 -14.17
N ALA A 332 4.01 -0.89 -14.19
CA ALA A 332 2.98 -0.07 -13.60
C ALA A 332 2.48 0.99 -14.57
N CYS A 333 1.16 1.13 -14.69
CA CYS A 333 0.53 2.28 -15.32
C CYS A 333 -0.70 2.71 -14.52
N MET A 334 -1.06 3.97 -14.64
CA MET A 334 -2.13 4.58 -13.86
C MET A 334 -3.02 5.44 -14.75
N VAL A 335 -4.32 5.37 -14.48
CA VAL A 335 -5.30 6.33 -14.99
C VAL A 335 -5.93 7.03 -13.80
N GLU A 336 -5.98 8.33 -13.83
CA GLU A 336 -6.59 9.14 -12.78
C GLU A 336 -7.56 10.18 -13.35
N ASN A 337 -8.30 10.88 -12.49
CA ASN A 337 -9.34 11.82 -12.87
C ASN A 337 -10.44 11.20 -13.75
N ILE A 338 -10.73 9.92 -13.53
CA ILE A 338 -11.75 9.18 -14.27
C ILE A 338 -13.12 9.65 -13.82
N GLU A 339 -13.95 10.05 -14.77
CA GLU A 339 -15.33 10.52 -14.52
C GLU A 339 -16.30 9.88 -15.52
N ALA A 340 -17.49 9.53 -15.02
CA ALA A 340 -18.57 9.07 -15.89
C ALA A 340 -19.18 10.27 -16.62
N HIS A 341 -19.32 10.18 -17.96
CA HIS A 341 -19.94 11.19 -18.81
C HIS A 341 -21.10 10.56 -19.58
N ASP A 342 -22.26 10.58 -18.97
CA ASP A 342 -23.50 10.08 -19.55
C ASP A 342 -24.35 11.25 -20.08
N ALA A 343 -25.22 10.93 -21.06
CA ALA A 343 -26.09 11.90 -21.74
C ALA A 343 -27.20 12.44 -20.82
#